data_1d8a239f939e7ba0b7dded34412daf9b
#
_entry.id   1d8a239f939e7ba0b7dded34412daf9b
#
_cell.length_a   1.000
_cell.length_b   1.000
_cell.length_c   1.000
_cell.angle_alpha   90.00
_cell.angle_beta   90.00
_cell.angle_gamma   90.00
#
_symmetry.space_group_name_H-M   'P 1'
#
loop_
_entity.id
_entity.type
_entity.pdbx_description
1 polymer ?
#
loop_
_entity_poly.entity_id
_entity_poly.type
_entity_poly.pdbx_seq_one_letter_code
_entity_poly.pdbx_strand_id
1 'polypeptide(L)'
;YLEKFINEVNELQANGLLIDGQMFNICIKSFICDRPARALLKSMKGHGGYWACERCEVRGERVERRIIYPIDDSAAERTDESFRQQTNAGHHIGESPLLAIQPPIDMVSTFVLDFMHLVCLGVMKKLLFYWVNNSSKRRLSYSGKILLSDYLVKIQKQIPCEFHRTTRALVEVDRFKAVEFKFILLYAGPVILR
;
A
#
# COMPACT_ATOMS: atom_id res chain seq x y z
N TYR A 1 15.08 -4.13 -18.44
CA TYR A 1 13.63 -4.30 -18.39
C TYR A 1 12.87 -2.96 -18.42
N LEU A 2 13.34 -1.91 -17.71
CA LEU A 2 12.71 -0.59 -17.64
C LEU A 2 13.26 0.41 -18.66
N GLU A 3 14.25 0.07 -19.44
CA GLU A 3 14.96 0.99 -20.33
C GLU A 3 14.02 1.70 -21.31
N LYS A 4 13.12 0.96 -21.96
CA LYS A 4 12.15 1.57 -22.89
C LYS A 4 11.24 2.58 -22.19
N PHE A 5 10.73 2.22 -21.00
CA PHE A 5 9.89 3.10 -20.19
C PHE A 5 10.64 4.38 -19.80
N ILE A 6 11.88 4.25 -19.34
CA ILE A 6 12.70 5.40 -18.91
C ILE A 6 13.00 6.32 -20.09
N ASN A 7 13.37 5.76 -21.24
CA ASN A 7 13.65 6.54 -22.44
C ASN A 7 12.41 7.29 -22.92
N GLU A 8 11.26 6.62 -23.00
CA GLU A 8 10.00 7.23 -23.40
C GLU A 8 9.56 8.33 -22.41
N VAL A 9 9.67 8.10 -21.12
CA VAL A 9 9.36 9.10 -20.11
C VAL A 9 10.29 10.31 -20.22
N ASN A 10 11.58 10.10 -20.38
CA ASN A 10 12.55 11.18 -20.53
C ASN A 10 12.27 12.02 -21.80
N GLU A 11 11.91 11.36 -22.91
CA GLU A 11 11.52 12.03 -24.13
C GLU A 11 10.23 12.86 -23.94
N LEU A 12 9.21 12.28 -23.33
CA LEU A 12 7.94 12.98 -23.07
C LEU A 12 8.10 14.15 -22.08
N GLN A 13 8.96 14.00 -21.07
CA GLN A 13 9.24 15.07 -20.11
C GLN A 13 10.04 16.21 -20.73
N ALA A 14 10.94 15.89 -21.68
CA ALA A 14 11.76 16.88 -22.39
C ALA A 14 10.97 17.64 -23.47
N ASN A 15 10.16 16.93 -24.26
CA ASN A 15 9.51 17.47 -25.46
C ASN A 15 8.03 17.82 -25.25
N GLY A 16 7.42 17.34 -24.16
CA GLY A 16 5.98 17.41 -23.97
C GLY A 16 5.21 16.47 -24.89
N LEU A 17 3.88 16.59 -24.86
CA LEU A 17 2.96 15.81 -25.68
C LEU A 17 2.01 16.75 -26.43
N LEU A 18 2.00 16.69 -27.75
CA LEU A 18 1.09 17.45 -28.60
C LEU A 18 -0.21 16.66 -28.79
N ILE A 19 -1.33 17.24 -28.34
CA ILE A 19 -2.67 16.66 -28.52
C ILE A 19 -3.57 17.76 -29.14
N ASP A 20 -4.16 17.49 -30.29
CA ASP A 20 -5.07 18.40 -30.99
C ASP A 20 -4.52 19.84 -31.16
N GLY A 21 -3.22 19.94 -31.43
CA GLY A 21 -2.53 21.24 -31.62
C GLY A 21 -2.15 21.93 -30.31
N GLN A 22 -2.46 21.38 -29.15
CA GLN A 22 -2.06 21.91 -27.83
C GLN A 22 -0.91 21.12 -27.26
N MET A 23 0.11 21.81 -26.75
CA MET A 23 1.26 21.19 -26.09
C MET A 23 1.00 21.00 -24.59
N PHE A 24 1.22 19.79 -24.11
CA PHE A 24 1.11 19.42 -22.69
C PHE A 24 2.47 19.05 -22.13
N ASN A 25 2.83 19.63 -20.99
CA ASN A 25 4.00 19.24 -20.23
C ASN A 25 3.69 17.97 -19.43
N ILE A 26 4.54 16.98 -19.56
CA ILE A 26 4.41 15.68 -18.86
C ILE A 26 5.35 15.65 -17.67
N CYS A 27 4.89 15.15 -16.54
CA CYS A 27 5.73 14.87 -15.39
C CYS A 27 5.23 13.63 -14.63
N ILE A 28 6.15 12.86 -14.06
CA ILE A 28 5.80 11.76 -13.14
C ILE A 28 5.40 12.35 -11.80
N LYS A 29 4.15 12.16 -11.41
CA LYS A 29 3.64 12.60 -10.10
C LYS A 29 3.93 11.58 -9.01
N SER A 30 3.67 10.29 -9.28
CA SER A 30 3.88 9.24 -8.31
C SER A 30 3.90 7.84 -8.95
N PHE A 31 4.57 6.91 -8.30
CA PHE A 31 4.49 5.47 -8.58
C PHE A 31 3.55 4.81 -7.57
N ILE A 32 2.45 4.24 -8.06
CA ILE A 32 1.46 3.51 -7.25
C ILE A 32 1.70 2.02 -7.48
N CYS A 33 2.40 1.38 -6.57
CA CYS A 33 2.82 0.00 -6.69
C CYS A 33 2.66 -0.75 -5.37
N ASP A 34 2.46 -2.06 -5.44
CA ASP A 34 2.56 -2.90 -4.25
C ASP A 34 3.99 -2.98 -3.72
N ARG A 35 4.15 -3.53 -2.53
CA ARG A 35 5.47 -3.59 -1.88
C ARG A 35 6.52 -4.38 -2.67
N PRO A 36 6.22 -5.55 -3.27
CA PRO A 36 7.16 -6.27 -4.12
C PRO A 36 7.61 -5.45 -5.34
N ALA A 37 6.67 -4.82 -6.04
CA ALA A 37 7.00 -3.99 -7.20
C ALA A 37 7.87 -2.78 -6.81
N ARG A 38 7.56 -2.08 -5.70
CA ARG A 38 8.41 -1.00 -5.20
C ARG A 38 9.83 -1.49 -4.88
N ALA A 39 9.95 -2.65 -4.22
CA ALA A 39 11.25 -3.22 -3.90
C ALA A 39 12.07 -3.53 -5.17
N LEU A 40 11.41 -4.05 -6.20
CA LEU A 40 12.04 -4.33 -7.50
C LEU A 40 12.47 -3.04 -8.20
N LEU A 41 11.56 -2.07 -8.36
CA LEU A 41 11.81 -0.81 -9.05
C LEU A 41 12.92 0.02 -8.39
N LYS A 42 12.95 0.03 -7.08
CA LYS A 42 13.93 0.78 -6.28
C LYS A 42 15.20 0.00 -5.99
N SER A 43 15.31 -1.25 -6.43
CA SER A 43 16.45 -2.17 -6.13
C SER A 43 16.74 -2.23 -4.62
N MET A 44 15.72 -2.40 -3.78
CA MET A 44 15.87 -2.41 -2.34
C MET A 44 15.34 -3.71 -1.71
N LYS A 45 15.68 -3.95 -0.44
CA LYS A 45 15.21 -5.11 0.32
C LYS A 45 13.68 -5.13 0.43
N GLY A 46 13.10 -6.30 0.19
CA GLY A 46 11.68 -6.58 0.42
C GLY A 46 11.31 -6.58 1.91
N HIS A 47 10.03 -6.75 2.20
CA HIS A 47 9.44 -6.69 3.56
C HIS A 47 10.05 -7.67 4.60
N GLY A 48 10.80 -8.68 4.16
CA GLY A 48 11.54 -9.58 5.05
C GLY A 48 12.97 -9.11 5.41
N GLY A 49 13.39 -7.94 4.96
CA GLY A 49 14.69 -7.38 5.28
C GLY A 49 14.69 -6.62 6.60
N TYR A 50 15.81 -6.64 7.33
CA TYR A 50 15.92 -5.89 8.60
C TYR A 50 15.84 -4.36 8.41
N TRP A 51 16.24 -3.84 7.26
CA TRP A 51 16.25 -2.42 6.93
C TRP A 51 15.24 -2.08 5.82
N ALA A 52 14.09 -2.77 5.80
CA ALA A 52 13.16 -2.63 4.71
C ALA A 52 12.12 -1.51 4.87
N CYS A 53 12.10 -0.75 5.95
CA CYS A 53 11.24 0.42 6.01
C CYS A 53 11.61 1.41 4.88
N GLU A 54 10.61 1.89 4.14
CA GLU A 54 10.82 2.81 3.02
C GLU A 54 10.80 4.28 3.44
N ARG A 55 10.43 4.57 4.69
CA ARG A 55 10.24 5.93 5.20
C ARG A 55 11.27 6.34 6.22
N CYS A 56 11.78 5.39 7.00
CA CYS A 56 12.77 5.65 8.02
C CYS A 56 13.81 4.53 8.10
N GLU A 57 14.86 4.78 8.86
CA GLU A 57 15.99 3.86 9.06
C GLU A 57 15.79 2.96 10.29
N VAL A 58 14.54 2.71 10.68
CA VAL A 58 14.26 1.76 11.75
C VAL A 58 14.74 0.37 11.38
N ARG A 59 15.47 -0.27 12.27
CA ARG A 59 15.88 -1.66 12.12
C ARG A 59 14.78 -2.59 12.56
N GLY A 60 14.38 -3.50 11.70
CA GLY A 60 13.44 -4.57 12.04
C GLY A 60 14.08 -5.60 12.97
N GLU A 61 13.24 -6.26 13.74
CA GLU A 61 13.60 -7.35 14.65
C GLU A 61 12.91 -8.64 14.23
N ARG A 62 13.61 -9.76 14.37
CA ARG A 62 13.03 -11.06 14.06
C ARG A 62 12.24 -11.59 15.26
N VAL A 63 10.92 -11.68 15.08
CA VAL A 63 10.03 -12.32 16.05
C VAL A 63 9.45 -13.55 15.39
N GLU A 64 9.77 -14.73 15.93
CA GLU A 64 9.44 -16.02 15.33
C GLU A 64 9.93 -16.13 13.88
N ARG A 65 8.98 -16.12 12.91
CA ARG A 65 9.24 -16.25 11.46
C ARG A 65 9.03 -14.94 10.69
N ARG A 66 8.85 -13.81 11.39
CA ARG A 66 8.53 -12.50 10.78
C ARG A 66 9.53 -11.46 11.22
N ILE A 67 9.75 -10.48 10.36
CA ILE A 67 10.41 -9.24 10.74
C ILE A 67 9.31 -8.25 11.14
N ILE A 68 9.44 -7.68 12.32
CA ILE A 68 8.60 -6.61 12.83
C ILE A 68 9.45 -5.35 12.98
N TYR A 69 8.83 -4.19 12.80
CA TYR A 69 9.49 -2.91 12.97
C TYR A 69 8.94 -2.26 14.23
N PRO A 70 9.77 -2.05 15.28
CA PRO A 70 9.35 -1.34 16.47
C PRO A 70 8.99 0.11 16.13
N ILE A 71 8.20 0.73 16.99
CA ILE A 71 8.02 2.18 16.95
C ILE A 71 9.30 2.79 17.52
N ASP A 72 9.98 3.57 16.70
CA ASP A 72 11.23 4.25 17.06
C ASP A 72 11.18 5.68 16.50
N ASP A 73 10.79 6.60 17.35
CA ASP A 73 10.67 8.02 17.01
C ASP A 73 12.03 8.71 16.80
N SER A 74 13.12 8.03 17.15
CA SER A 74 14.48 8.50 16.93
C SER A 74 15.07 8.05 15.59
N ALA A 75 14.42 7.11 14.89
CA ALA A 75 14.90 6.61 13.61
C ALA A 75 14.88 7.72 12.55
N ALA A 76 16.03 7.98 11.93
CA ALA A 76 16.15 8.99 10.88
C ALA A 76 15.19 8.72 9.71
N GLU A 77 14.56 9.76 9.20
CA GLU A 77 13.76 9.67 7.98
C GLU A 77 14.66 9.47 6.76
N ARG A 78 14.20 8.64 5.82
CA ARG A 78 14.88 8.49 4.53
C ARG A 78 14.55 9.67 3.63
N THR A 79 15.57 10.20 2.98
CA THR A 79 15.47 11.27 1.99
C THR A 79 15.90 10.76 0.62
N ASP A 80 15.58 11.49 -0.46
CA ASP A 80 16.09 11.19 -1.79
C ASP A 80 17.62 11.17 -1.82
N GLU A 81 18.24 12.09 -1.11
CA GLU A 81 19.70 12.14 -1.00
C GLU A 81 20.28 10.89 -0.33
N SER A 82 19.74 10.50 0.85
CA SER A 82 20.19 9.30 1.57
C SER A 82 19.97 8.03 0.74
N PHE A 83 18.89 7.99 -0.06
CA PHE A 83 18.61 6.88 -0.98
C PHE A 83 19.66 6.81 -2.11
N ARG A 84 19.95 7.94 -2.77
CA ARG A 84 20.93 8.00 -3.88
C ARG A 84 22.34 7.67 -3.42
N GLN A 85 22.72 8.17 -2.26
CA GLN A 85 24.04 7.89 -1.64
C GLN A 85 24.13 6.48 -1.03
N GLN A 86 23.00 5.73 -0.96
CA GLN A 86 22.91 4.41 -0.33
C GLN A 86 23.50 4.39 1.09
N THR A 87 23.27 5.46 1.87
CA THR A 87 23.82 5.61 3.23
C THR A 87 23.53 4.42 4.13
N ASN A 88 22.39 3.76 3.95
CA ASN A 88 22.05 2.50 4.60
C ASN A 88 22.20 1.33 3.61
N ALA A 89 23.40 0.78 3.51
CA ALA A 89 23.68 -0.35 2.61
C ALA A 89 22.79 -1.57 2.85
N GLY A 90 22.29 -1.78 4.09
CA GLY A 90 21.36 -2.86 4.42
C GLY A 90 19.99 -2.72 3.79
N HIS A 91 19.61 -1.53 3.34
CA HIS A 91 18.36 -1.24 2.65
C HIS A 91 18.40 -1.63 1.16
N HIS A 92 19.54 -1.46 0.52
CA HIS A 92 19.72 -1.61 -0.92
C HIS A 92 20.13 -3.04 -1.33
N ILE A 93 19.79 -3.41 -2.57
CA ILE A 93 20.27 -4.62 -3.24
C ILE A 93 21.25 -4.21 -4.37
N GLY A 94 21.05 -3.01 -4.91
CA GLY A 94 21.81 -2.45 -6.00
C GLY A 94 21.31 -1.05 -6.33
N GLU A 95 21.75 -0.55 -7.47
CA GLU A 95 21.32 0.74 -7.99
C GLU A 95 19.96 0.63 -8.69
N SER A 96 19.07 1.57 -8.42
CA SER A 96 17.76 1.62 -9.08
C SER A 96 17.89 2.13 -10.52
N PRO A 97 17.33 1.45 -11.52
CA PRO A 97 17.33 1.97 -12.89
C PRO A 97 16.54 3.28 -13.03
N LEU A 98 15.59 3.56 -12.12
CA LEU A 98 14.80 4.78 -12.15
C LEU A 98 15.59 6.05 -11.81
N LEU A 99 16.83 5.92 -11.34
CA LEU A 99 17.75 7.05 -11.15
C LEU A 99 18.13 7.73 -12.47
N ALA A 100 17.92 7.05 -13.61
CA ALA A 100 18.13 7.59 -14.94
C ALA A 100 16.98 8.46 -15.48
N ILE A 101 15.88 8.61 -14.74
CA ILE A 101 14.76 9.49 -15.11
C ILE A 101 15.19 10.96 -15.00
N GLN A 102 14.85 11.74 -16.03
CA GLN A 102 15.16 13.17 -16.12
C GLN A 102 13.87 14.00 -16.41
N PRO A 103 13.60 15.08 -15.64
CA PRO A 103 14.33 15.52 -14.45
C PRO A 103 14.28 14.47 -13.32
N PRO A 104 15.25 14.47 -12.42
CA PRO A 104 15.32 13.47 -11.33
C PRO A 104 14.05 13.44 -10.49
N ILE A 105 13.54 12.25 -10.23
CA ILE A 105 12.42 12.02 -9.30
C ILE A 105 12.94 11.81 -7.87
N ASP A 106 12.16 12.20 -6.87
CA ASP A 106 12.46 11.85 -5.48
C ASP A 106 12.17 10.35 -5.23
N MET A 107 13.21 9.59 -4.93
CA MET A 107 13.14 8.13 -4.76
C MET A 107 12.42 7.68 -3.48
N VAL A 108 12.04 8.60 -2.61
CA VAL A 108 11.29 8.31 -1.39
C VAL A 108 9.85 8.81 -1.49
N SER A 109 9.64 10.10 -1.78
CA SER A 109 8.31 10.72 -1.75
C SER A 109 7.47 10.38 -2.98
N THR A 110 8.07 10.19 -4.17
CA THR A 110 7.35 9.82 -5.39
C THR A 110 6.72 8.42 -5.32
N PHE A 111 7.26 7.53 -4.46
CA PHE A 111 6.68 6.21 -4.24
C PHE A 111 5.64 6.25 -3.12
N VAL A 112 4.38 6.44 -3.47
CA VAL A 112 3.29 6.49 -2.50
C VAL A 112 2.99 5.12 -1.90
N LEU A 113 2.55 5.11 -0.64
CA LEU A 113 2.10 3.88 0.02
C LEU A 113 0.76 3.45 -0.59
N ASP A 114 0.70 2.23 -1.07
CA ASP A 114 -0.48 1.69 -1.73
C ASP A 114 -1.64 1.48 -0.73
N PHE A 115 -2.71 2.23 -0.94
CA PHE A 115 -3.89 2.17 -0.10
C PHE A 115 -4.54 0.78 -0.08
N MET A 116 -4.55 0.10 -1.23
CA MET A 116 -5.22 -1.21 -1.35
C MET A 116 -4.52 -2.28 -0.51
N HIS A 117 -3.19 -2.42 -0.65
CA HIS A 117 -2.46 -3.45 0.09
C HIS A 117 -2.16 -3.04 1.53
N LEU A 118 -1.84 -1.77 1.78
CA LEU A 118 -1.51 -1.32 3.13
C LEU A 118 -2.77 -1.18 4.00
N VAL A 119 -3.78 -0.42 3.53
CA VAL A 119 -4.94 -0.09 4.37
C VAL A 119 -6.01 -1.18 4.27
N CYS A 120 -6.47 -1.53 3.06
CA CYS A 120 -7.59 -2.47 2.93
C CYS A 120 -7.18 -3.91 3.28
N LEU A 121 -6.16 -4.46 2.60
CA LEU A 121 -5.69 -5.84 2.80
C LEU A 121 -4.74 -5.98 4.00
N GLY A 122 -4.08 -4.92 4.41
CA GLY A 122 -3.21 -4.91 5.58
C GLY A 122 -4.00 -4.61 6.85
N VAL A 123 -4.27 -3.33 7.11
CA VAL A 123 -4.83 -2.87 8.39
C VAL A 123 -6.27 -3.34 8.56
N MET A 124 -7.17 -3.00 7.63
CA MET A 124 -8.61 -3.30 7.79
C MET A 124 -8.90 -4.80 7.83
N LYS A 125 -8.27 -5.57 6.94
CA LYS A 125 -8.35 -7.04 6.98
C LYS A 125 -7.91 -7.57 8.34
N LYS A 126 -6.74 -7.13 8.83
CA LYS A 126 -6.20 -7.58 10.11
C LYS A 126 -7.12 -7.23 11.29
N LEU A 127 -7.68 -6.02 11.31
CA LEU A 127 -8.63 -5.60 12.35
C LEU A 127 -9.90 -6.44 12.31
N LEU A 128 -10.50 -6.63 11.13
CA LEU A 128 -11.72 -7.43 11.00
C LEU A 128 -11.49 -8.89 11.43
N PHE A 129 -10.38 -9.50 11.01
CA PHE A 129 -10.00 -10.85 11.44
C PHE A 129 -9.79 -10.92 12.96
N TYR A 130 -9.18 -9.89 13.54
CA TYR A 130 -8.98 -9.80 14.97
C TYR A 130 -10.31 -9.77 15.73
N TRP A 131 -11.28 -8.99 15.26
CA TRP A 131 -12.61 -8.91 15.87
C TRP A 131 -13.45 -10.18 15.67
N VAL A 132 -13.30 -10.86 14.54
CA VAL A 132 -14.10 -12.03 14.18
C VAL A 132 -13.50 -13.32 14.71
N ASN A 133 -12.20 -13.54 14.53
CA ASN A 133 -11.57 -14.85 14.71
C ASN A 133 -10.65 -14.96 15.94
N ASN A 134 -10.33 -13.83 16.61
CA ASN A 134 -9.39 -13.87 17.73
C ASN A 134 -10.06 -14.36 19.03
N SER A 135 -9.29 -15.01 19.89
CA SER A 135 -9.69 -15.40 21.25
C SER A 135 -9.60 -14.29 22.29
N SER A 136 -9.24 -13.06 21.89
CA SER A 136 -9.04 -11.95 22.81
C SER A 136 -10.36 -11.41 23.39
N LYS A 137 -10.25 -10.72 24.53
CA LYS A 137 -11.38 -10.04 25.18
C LYS A 137 -12.04 -8.94 24.32
N ARG A 138 -11.36 -8.48 23.26
CA ARG A 138 -11.85 -7.42 22.34
C ARG A 138 -12.50 -7.99 21.08
N ARG A 139 -12.73 -9.29 21.00
CA ARG A 139 -13.47 -9.92 19.89
C ARG A 139 -14.94 -9.56 19.96
N LEU A 140 -15.60 -9.58 18.81
CA LEU A 140 -17.07 -9.52 18.77
C LEU A 140 -17.68 -10.72 19.45
N SER A 141 -18.77 -10.49 20.22
CA SER A 141 -19.59 -11.57 20.76
C SER A 141 -20.22 -12.39 19.61
N TYR A 142 -20.71 -13.56 19.92
CA TYR A 142 -21.42 -14.38 18.93
C TYR A 142 -22.62 -13.65 18.33
N SER A 143 -23.42 -13.01 19.15
CA SER A 143 -24.54 -12.16 18.69
C SER A 143 -24.10 -10.98 17.87
N GLY A 144 -22.99 -10.31 18.23
CA GLY A 144 -22.42 -9.22 17.45
C GLY A 144 -21.96 -9.66 16.07
N LYS A 145 -21.38 -10.85 15.94
CA LYS A 145 -21.00 -11.41 14.62
C LYS A 145 -22.22 -11.69 13.75
N ILE A 146 -23.29 -12.24 14.31
CA ILE A 146 -24.53 -12.48 13.58
C ILE A 146 -25.10 -11.13 13.11
N LEU A 147 -25.24 -10.17 14.03
CA LEU A 147 -25.79 -8.86 13.70
C LEU A 147 -24.99 -8.16 12.59
N LEU A 148 -23.67 -8.17 12.67
CA LEU A 148 -22.79 -7.60 11.65
C LEU A 148 -22.96 -8.33 10.30
N SER A 149 -23.02 -9.67 10.31
CA SER A 149 -23.21 -10.49 9.12
C SER A 149 -24.56 -10.21 8.45
N ASP A 150 -25.64 -10.18 9.24
CA ASP A 150 -26.99 -9.90 8.74
C ASP A 150 -27.09 -8.48 8.15
N TYR A 151 -26.43 -7.52 8.78
CA TYR A 151 -26.39 -6.16 8.25
C TYR A 151 -25.68 -6.12 6.89
N LEU A 152 -24.52 -6.75 6.77
CA LEU A 152 -23.77 -6.80 5.50
C LEU A 152 -24.58 -7.48 4.38
N VAL A 153 -25.33 -8.53 4.71
CA VAL A 153 -26.21 -9.20 3.73
C VAL A 153 -27.41 -8.33 3.36
N LYS A 154 -28.03 -7.64 4.32
CA LYS A 154 -29.18 -6.75 4.07
C LYS A 154 -28.83 -5.58 3.15
N ILE A 155 -27.68 -4.93 3.37
CA ILE A 155 -27.26 -3.80 2.52
C ILE A 155 -26.80 -4.22 1.13
N GLN A 156 -26.51 -5.48 0.91
CA GLN A 156 -26.01 -5.98 -0.38
C GLN A 156 -26.88 -5.53 -1.58
N LYS A 157 -28.20 -5.56 -1.41
CA LYS A 157 -29.15 -5.17 -2.46
C LYS A 157 -29.31 -3.65 -2.62
N GLN A 158 -28.76 -2.87 -1.68
CA GLN A 158 -28.85 -1.40 -1.65
C GLN A 158 -27.55 -0.75 -2.14
N ILE A 159 -26.51 -1.54 -2.37
CA ILE A 159 -25.22 -1.03 -2.85
C ILE A 159 -25.38 -0.62 -4.31
N PRO A 160 -25.04 0.66 -4.65
CA PRO A 160 -25.10 1.15 -6.01
C PRO A 160 -24.26 0.31 -6.99
N CYS A 161 -24.68 0.25 -8.25
CA CYS A 161 -24.01 -0.56 -9.29
C CYS A 161 -22.59 -0.06 -9.64
N GLU A 162 -22.24 1.17 -9.27
CA GLU A 162 -20.90 1.75 -9.41
C GLU A 162 -19.85 1.08 -8.52
N PHE A 163 -20.29 0.36 -7.49
CA PHE A 163 -19.40 -0.45 -6.67
C PHE A 163 -19.12 -1.77 -7.37
N HIS A 164 -17.87 -2.05 -7.66
CA HIS A 164 -17.45 -3.26 -8.40
C HIS A 164 -17.81 -4.58 -7.71
N ARG A 165 -18.07 -4.56 -6.40
CA ARG A 165 -18.49 -5.72 -5.61
C ARG A 165 -19.48 -5.30 -4.53
N THR A 166 -20.40 -6.20 -4.25
CA THR A 166 -21.31 -6.11 -3.12
C THR A 166 -20.68 -6.72 -1.86
N THR A 167 -21.30 -6.48 -0.71
CA THR A 167 -20.93 -7.12 0.57
C THR A 167 -21.34 -8.60 0.57
N ARG A 168 -20.71 -9.37 1.43
CA ARG A 168 -21.01 -10.80 1.69
C ARG A 168 -21.16 -11.04 3.18
N ALA A 169 -21.73 -12.20 3.53
CA ALA A 169 -21.85 -12.65 4.91
C ALA A 169 -20.46 -12.74 5.57
N LEU A 170 -20.39 -12.43 6.85
CA LEU A 170 -19.12 -12.39 7.60
C LEU A 170 -18.42 -13.75 7.67
N VAL A 171 -19.17 -14.84 7.52
CA VAL A 171 -18.59 -16.21 7.45
C VAL A 171 -17.64 -16.38 6.27
N GLU A 172 -17.77 -15.55 5.24
CA GLU A 172 -16.90 -15.56 4.05
C GLU A 172 -15.71 -14.58 4.16
N VAL A 173 -15.44 -14.02 5.33
CA VAL A 173 -14.40 -12.98 5.52
C VAL A 173 -13.03 -13.38 4.98
N ASP A 174 -12.68 -14.66 5.01
CA ASP A 174 -11.43 -15.19 4.46
C ASP A 174 -11.31 -14.99 2.94
N ARG A 175 -12.44 -14.87 2.26
CA ARG A 175 -12.54 -14.70 0.81
C ARG A 175 -12.75 -13.24 0.38
N PHE A 176 -12.85 -12.30 1.32
CA PHE A 176 -13.07 -10.89 1.00
C PHE A 176 -11.91 -10.32 0.20
N LYS A 177 -12.23 -9.49 -0.77
CA LYS A 177 -11.27 -8.76 -1.59
C LYS A 177 -11.04 -7.34 -1.04
N ALA A 178 -10.02 -6.67 -1.52
CA ALA A 178 -9.67 -5.32 -1.08
C ALA A 178 -10.84 -4.34 -1.11
N VAL A 179 -11.66 -4.40 -2.15
CA VAL A 179 -12.84 -3.51 -2.30
C VAL A 179 -13.91 -3.75 -1.24
N GLU A 180 -14.05 -4.98 -0.73
CA GLU A 180 -14.99 -5.31 0.34
C GLU A 180 -14.46 -4.77 1.69
N PHE A 181 -13.16 -4.89 1.95
CA PHE A 181 -12.54 -4.24 3.12
C PHE A 181 -12.61 -2.71 3.04
N LYS A 182 -12.40 -2.12 1.85
CA LYS A 182 -12.59 -0.69 1.62
C LYS A 182 -14.03 -0.26 1.91
N PHE A 183 -15.01 -1.04 1.46
CA PHE A 183 -16.43 -0.75 1.72
C PHE A 183 -16.74 -0.77 3.22
N ILE A 184 -16.25 -1.77 3.95
CA ILE A 184 -16.44 -1.83 5.41
C ILE A 184 -15.74 -0.63 6.08
N LEU A 185 -14.52 -0.30 5.68
CA LEU A 185 -13.76 0.80 6.28
C LEU A 185 -14.47 2.15 6.12
N LEU A 186 -14.94 2.46 4.91
CA LEU A 186 -15.40 3.81 4.55
C LEU A 186 -16.91 4.02 4.67
N TYR A 187 -17.71 2.97 4.54
CA TYR A 187 -19.16 3.09 4.42
C TYR A 187 -19.92 2.31 5.50
N ALA A 188 -19.73 0.99 5.56
CA ALA A 188 -20.51 0.17 6.48
C ALA A 188 -20.01 0.29 7.93
N GLY A 189 -18.70 0.23 8.16
CA GLY A 189 -18.09 0.22 9.49
C GLY A 189 -18.46 1.42 10.36
N PRO A 190 -18.38 2.67 9.88
CA PRO A 190 -18.77 3.84 10.65
C PRO A 190 -20.22 3.81 11.17
N VAL A 191 -21.09 3.04 10.55
CA VAL A 191 -22.49 2.89 10.92
C VAL A 191 -22.72 1.73 11.88
N ILE A 192 -22.11 0.56 11.58
CA ILE A 192 -22.41 -0.71 12.26
C ILE A 192 -21.47 -1.07 13.41
N LEU A 193 -20.34 -0.38 13.52
CA LEU A 193 -19.35 -0.59 14.59
C LEU A 193 -19.43 0.48 15.69
N ARG A 194 -20.53 1.19 15.77
CA ARG A 194 -20.83 2.16 16.84
C ARG A 194 -21.24 1.48 18.12
#